data_360765b10ee2605703c523ef82d96ede
#
_entry.id   360765b10ee2605703c523ef82d96ede
#
_cell.length_a   1.000
_cell.length_b   1.000
_cell.length_c   1.000
_cell.angle_alpha   90.00
_cell.angle_beta   90.00
_cell.angle_gamma   90.00
#
_symmetry.space_group_name_H-M   'P 1'
#
loop_
_entity.id
_entity.type
_entity.pdbx_description
1 polymer ?
#
loop_
_entity_poly.entity_id
_entity_poly.type
_entity_poly.pdbx_seq_one_letter_code
_entity_poly.pdbx_strand_id
1 'polypeptide(L)'
;AITSITNDNYTHSNMDNGSTYYYKVAGVNSSGTGTLSSVASALLSANIQGSQNYNAHTYALTNSKMSWSDAKTAATALGGYLATINTKAENTFLTNEFYIAYNNANMWHGANDIASEGTWVWDNGTTSGDDNLTDNICGTATNCRNSNATWADGSRKWNTNEPNQSGDEDCGNIVRDDGTWNDKACTTNYYGMIEFD
;
A
#
# COMPACT_ATOMS: atom_id res chain seq x y z
N ALA A 1 2.85 -0.10 33.08
CA ALA A 1 3.20 1.25 32.65
C ALA A 1 4.67 1.26 32.24
N ILE A 2 4.96 1.87 31.11
CA ILE A 2 6.33 2.10 30.65
C ILE A 2 6.75 3.43 31.25
N THR A 3 7.85 3.47 32.00
CA THR A 3 8.33 4.66 32.69
C THR A 3 9.72 5.03 32.19
N SER A 4 10.01 6.33 32.11
CA SER A 4 11.34 6.88 31.81
C SER A 4 11.86 6.59 30.40
N ILE A 5 11.13 7.04 29.38
CA ILE A 5 11.65 7.14 28.02
C ILE A 5 12.50 8.42 27.95
N THR A 6 13.78 8.28 27.63
CA THR A 6 14.72 9.41 27.47
C THR A 6 14.88 9.86 26.03
N ASN A 7 14.38 9.09 25.09
CA ASN A 7 14.38 9.39 23.66
C ASN A 7 12.99 9.90 23.25
N ASP A 8 12.91 10.60 22.16
CA ASP A 8 11.67 11.11 21.55
C ASP A 8 10.84 10.04 20.82
N ASN A 9 11.31 8.78 20.86
CA ASN A 9 10.58 7.62 20.32
C ASN A 9 10.61 6.44 21.30
N TYR A 10 9.61 5.59 21.19
CA TYR A 10 9.52 4.33 21.91
C TYR A 10 8.90 3.25 21.03
N THR A 11 9.56 2.10 20.92
CA THR A 11 9.02 0.93 20.22
C THR A 11 8.47 -0.07 21.24
N HIS A 12 7.19 -0.38 21.14
CA HIS A 12 6.55 -1.44 21.93
C HIS A 12 6.61 -2.76 21.15
N SER A 13 7.45 -3.67 21.59
CA SER A 13 7.63 -5.01 20.99
C SER A 13 6.84 -6.09 21.74
N ASN A 14 6.73 -7.28 21.15
CA ASN A 14 6.04 -8.44 21.72
C ASN A 14 4.56 -8.21 22.03
N MET A 15 3.87 -7.54 21.12
CA MET A 15 2.44 -7.31 21.22
C MET A 15 1.66 -8.46 20.57
N ASP A 16 0.50 -8.79 21.13
CA ASP A 16 -0.37 -9.82 20.59
C ASP A 16 -1.17 -9.29 19.40
N ASN A 17 -1.16 -10.02 18.28
CA ASN A 17 -1.97 -9.74 17.12
C ASN A 17 -3.48 -9.81 17.46
N GLY A 18 -4.27 -8.93 16.84
CA GLY A 18 -5.70 -8.81 17.07
C GLY A 18 -6.07 -8.04 18.33
N SER A 19 -5.09 -7.52 19.09
CA SER A 19 -5.32 -6.72 20.28
C SER A 19 -5.22 -5.23 20.00
N THR A 20 -6.15 -4.44 20.55
CA THR A 20 -6.07 -2.98 20.50
C THR A 20 -5.29 -2.48 21.71
N TYR A 21 -4.25 -1.73 21.44
CA TYR A 21 -3.40 -1.11 22.45
C TYR A 21 -3.71 0.39 22.55
N TYR A 22 -3.76 0.90 23.76
CA TYR A 22 -4.06 2.30 24.04
C TYR A 22 -2.86 2.97 24.68
N TYR A 23 -2.48 4.13 24.17
CA TYR A 23 -1.30 4.87 24.61
C TYR A 23 -1.66 6.28 25.07
N LYS A 24 -0.99 6.71 26.12
CA LYS A 24 -0.94 8.11 26.56
C LYS A 24 0.48 8.45 26.92
N VAL A 25 0.89 9.67 26.63
CA VAL A 25 2.22 10.19 26.98
C VAL A 25 2.10 11.39 27.91
N ALA A 26 3.10 11.55 28.76
CA ALA A 26 3.26 12.74 29.59
C ALA A 26 4.73 13.14 29.65
N GLY A 27 5.01 14.42 29.62
CA GLY A 27 6.35 14.93 29.89
C GLY A 27 6.70 14.76 31.38
N VAL A 28 7.95 14.43 31.69
CA VAL A 28 8.46 14.34 33.05
C VAL A 28 9.68 15.25 33.19
N ASN A 29 9.71 16.06 34.23
CA ASN A 29 10.86 16.89 34.57
C ASN A 29 11.12 16.87 36.10
N SER A 30 12.04 17.70 36.59
CA SER A 30 12.38 17.78 38.02
C SER A 30 11.22 18.22 38.93
N SER A 31 10.19 18.84 38.37
CA SER A 31 8.99 19.29 39.12
C SER A 31 7.88 18.23 39.13
N GLY A 32 8.03 17.12 38.38
CA GLY A 32 7.07 16.02 38.35
C GLY A 32 6.61 15.62 36.94
N THR A 33 5.51 14.87 36.92
CA THR A 33 4.87 14.40 35.68
C THR A 33 3.77 15.37 35.26
N GLY A 34 3.83 15.80 33.99
CA GLY A 34 2.80 16.64 33.38
C GLY A 34 1.48 15.89 33.10
N THR A 35 0.52 16.60 32.54
CA THR A 35 -0.78 16.04 32.17
C THR A 35 -0.58 15.00 31.04
N LEU A 36 -1.30 13.88 31.15
CA LEU A 36 -1.34 12.87 30.10
C LEU A 36 -1.98 13.42 28.82
N SER A 37 -1.44 13.03 27.65
CA SER A 37 -2.06 13.29 26.35
C SER A 37 -3.48 12.69 26.27
N SER A 38 -4.23 13.05 25.22
CA SER A 38 -5.36 12.26 24.77
C SER A 38 -4.93 10.81 24.49
N VAL A 39 -5.88 9.89 24.48
CA VAL A 39 -5.61 8.49 24.12
C VAL A 39 -5.31 8.41 22.61
N ALA A 40 -4.20 7.77 22.27
CA ALA A 40 -3.98 7.20 20.94
C ALA A 40 -4.16 5.69 21.04
N SER A 41 -4.76 5.06 20.04
CA SER A 41 -4.91 3.61 19.98
C SER A 41 -4.30 3.07 18.70
N ALA A 42 -3.75 1.86 18.81
CA ALA A 42 -3.30 1.08 17.65
C ALA A 42 -3.88 -0.34 17.76
N LEU A 43 -4.54 -0.79 16.72
CA LEU A 43 -4.95 -2.18 16.57
C LEU A 43 -3.81 -2.95 15.90
N LEU A 44 -3.26 -3.94 16.58
CA LEU A 44 -2.33 -4.86 15.96
C LEU A 44 -3.14 -5.93 15.22
N SER A 45 -3.32 -5.77 13.91
CA SER A 45 -4.10 -6.72 13.13
C SER A 45 -3.29 -7.99 12.86
N ALA A 46 -3.89 -9.14 13.18
CA ALA A 46 -3.36 -10.45 12.79
C ALA A 46 -3.30 -10.65 11.26
N ASN A 47 -3.96 -9.77 10.50
CA ASN A 47 -4.13 -9.90 9.06
C ASN A 47 -3.14 -9.07 8.23
N ILE A 48 -2.26 -8.30 8.87
CA ILE A 48 -1.23 -7.51 8.19
C ILE A 48 0.17 -7.77 8.73
N GLN A 49 1.15 -7.47 7.89
CA GLN A 49 2.57 -7.49 8.21
C GLN A 49 3.28 -6.27 7.60
N GLY A 50 4.41 -5.88 8.18
CA GLY A 50 5.31 -4.89 7.60
C GLY A 50 4.69 -3.51 7.44
N SER A 51 4.21 -2.89 8.53
CA SER A 51 3.65 -1.53 8.46
C SER A 51 4.74 -0.47 8.32
N GLN A 52 4.60 0.43 7.34
CA GLN A 52 5.51 1.54 7.03
C GLN A 52 4.74 2.83 6.74
N ASN A 53 5.31 3.97 7.11
CA ASN A 53 4.69 5.27 6.89
C ASN A 53 5.39 6.04 5.76
N TYR A 54 4.60 6.68 4.90
CA TYR A 54 5.08 7.54 3.85
C TYR A 54 4.05 8.65 3.54
N ASN A 55 4.48 9.91 3.53
CA ASN A 55 3.64 11.08 3.20
C ASN A 55 2.26 11.13 3.88
N ALA A 56 2.21 10.92 5.19
CA ALA A 56 1.01 10.86 6.01
C ALA A 56 0.10 9.61 5.77
N HIS A 57 0.43 8.74 4.87
CA HIS A 57 -0.22 7.44 4.68
C HIS A 57 0.55 6.33 5.40
N THR A 58 -0.15 5.29 5.79
CA THR A 58 0.44 4.06 6.33
C THR A 58 0.21 2.93 5.34
N TYR A 59 1.26 2.19 5.03
CA TYR A 59 1.19 1.02 4.13
C TYR A 59 1.50 -0.26 4.90
N ALA A 60 0.84 -1.35 4.54
CA ALA A 60 1.10 -2.68 5.09
C ALA A 60 0.83 -3.76 4.05
N LEU A 61 1.33 -4.97 4.28
CA LEU A 61 0.98 -6.13 3.48
C LEU A 61 -0.06 -7.00 4.19
N THR A 62 -0.88 -7.71 3.43
CA THR A 62 -1.60 -8.86 3.97
C THR A 62 -0.60 -9.88 4.51
N ASN A 63 -0.93 -10.59 5.58
CA ASN A 63 -0.01 -11.58 6.18
C ASN A 63 0.10 -12.89 5.37
N SER A 64 -0.73 -13.06 4.35
CA SER A 64 -0.70 -14.20 3.43
C SER A 64 -0.98 -13.76 2.00
N LYS A 65 -0.53 -14.57 1.04
CA LYS A 65 -0.85 -14.40 -0.37
C LYS A 65 -2.30 -14.82 -0.61
N MET A 66 -3.02 -14.04 -1.41
CA MET A 66 -4.44 -14.26 -1.72
C MET A 66 -4.79 -13.66 -3.09
N SER A 67 -6.00 -13.94 -3.57
CA SER A 67 -6.53 -13.32 -4.79
C SER A 67 -6.65 -11.80 -4.61
N TRP A 68 -6.68 -11.07 -5.73
CA TRP A 68 -6.82 -9.60 -5.67
C TRP A 68 -8.12 -9.18 -4.97
N SER A 69 -9.24 -9.87 -5.26
CA SER A 69 -10.53 -9.59 -4.63
C SER A 69 -10.56 -9.88 -3.12
N ASP A 70 -9.86 -10.94 -2.68
CA ASP A 70 -9.72 -11.23 -1.25
C ASP A 70 -8.82 -10.17 -0.57
N ALA A 71 -7.75 -9.75 -1.24
CA ALA A 71 -6.86 -8.69 -0.74
C ALA A 71 -7.60 -7.35 -0.60
N LYS A 72 -8.43 -6.98 -1.58
CA LYS A 72 -9.33 -5.83 -1.51
C LYS A 72 -10.30 -5.94 -0.33
N THR A 73 -10.93 -7.10 -0.18
CA THR A 73 -11.86 -7.36 0.94
C THR A 73 -11.15 -7.24 2.29
N ALA A 74 -9.93 -7.79 2.40
CA ALA A 74 -9.12 -7.68 3.61
C ALA A 74 -8.73 -6.23 3.91
N ALA A 75 -8.31 -5.46 2.90
CA ALA A 75 -7.99 -4.04 3.04
C ALA A 75 -9.19 -3.24 3.56
N THR A 76 -10.36 -3.42 2.94
CA THR A 76 -11.61 -2.74 3.33
C THR A 76 -12.02 -3.12 4.77
N ALA A 77 -11.91 -4.40 5.15
CA ALA A 77 -12.23 -4.85 6.51
C ALA A 77 -11.30 -4.24 7.58
N LEU A 78 -10.12 -3.81 7.19
CA LEU A 78 -9.13 -3.14 8.04
C LEU A 78 -9.30 -1.60 8.05
N GLY A 79 -10.21 -1.07 7.26
CA GLY A 79 -10.44 0.39 7.14
C GLY A 79 -9.51 1.09 6.17
N GLY A 80 -8.85 0.34 5.29
CA GLY A 80 -8.00 0.83 4.21
C GLY A 80 -8.49 0.38 2.83
N TYR A 81 -7.62 0.45 1.85
CA TYR A 81 -7.84 0.02 0.46
C TYR A 81 -6.55 -0.53 -0.14
N LEU A 82 -6.61 -1.19 -1.29
CA LEU A 82 -5.40 -1.59 -2.00
C LEU A 82 -4.66 -0.36 -2.51
N ALA A 83 -3.35 -0.31 -2.30
CA ALA A 83 -2.53 0.89 -2.48
C ALA A 83 -2.73 1.55 -3.84
N THR A 84 -2.89 2.87 -3.80
CA THR A 84 -2.96 3.78 -4.94
C THR A 84 -1.60 4.43 -5.12
N ILE A 85 -0.92 4.17 -6.22
CA ILE A 85 0.45 4.63 -6.44
C ILE A 85 0.46 5.85 -7.35
N ASN A 86 0.58 7.03 -6.76
CA ASN A 86 0.41 8.31 -7.46
C ASN A 86 1.72 8.91 -7.96
N THR A 87 2.84 8.61 -7.31
CA THR A 87 4.14 9.19 -7.64
C THR A 87 5.24 8.15 -7.79
N LYS A 88 6.29 8.49 -8.56
CA LYS A 88 7.48 7.64 -8.66
C LYS A 88 8.18 7.46 -7.31
N ALA A 89 8.19 8.48 -6.47
CA ALA A 89 8.83 8.42 -5.16
C ALA A 89 8.10 7.43 -4.24
N GLU A 90 6.78 7.44 -4.26
CA GLU A 90 5.93 6.46 -3.56
C GLU A 90 6.15 5.05 -4.10
N ASN A 91 6.11 4.86 -5.43
CA ASN A 91 6.39 3.57 -6.05
C ASN A 91 7.76 3.02 -5.63
N THR A 92 8.78 3.89 -5.60
CA THR A 92 10.13 3.51 -5.16
C THR A 92 10.15 3.11 -3.68
N PHE A 93 9.47 3.88 -2.83
CA PHE A 93 9.32 3.56 -1.42
C PHE A 93 8.65 2.18 -1.24
N LEU A 94 7.50 1.95 -1.85
CA LEU A 94 6.76 0.70 -1.76
C LEU A 94 7.56 -0.50 -2.30
N THR A 95 8.33 -0.29 -3.36
CA THR A 95 9.20 -1.32 -3.92
C THR A 95 10.31 -1.69 -2.94
N ASN A 96 10.98 -0.72 -2.33
CA ASN A 96 12.07 -0.96 -1.40
C ASN A 96 11.59 -1.59 -0.10
N GLU A 97 10.55 -1.01 0.51
CA GLU A 97 10.08 -1.41 1.85
C GLU A 97 9.30 -2.72 1.84
N PHE A 98 8.71 -3.09 0.70
CA PHE A 98 7.89 -4.29 0.61
C PHE A 98 8.39 -5.29 -0.44
N TYR A 99 8.45 -4.95 -1.71
CA TYR A 99 8.82 -5.91 -2.75
C TYR A 99 10.22 -6.52 -2.49
N ILE A 100 11.24 -5.68 -2.34
CA ILE A 100 12.62 -6.12 -2.09
C ILE A 100 12.75 -6.74 -0.70
N ALA A 101 12.19 -6.10 0.33
CA ALA A 101 12.29 -6.58 1.71
C ALA A 101 11.63 -7.97 1.92
N TYR A 102 10.64 -8.32 1.10
CA TYR A 102 9.96 -9.63 1.14
C TYR A 102 10.41 -10.59 0.01
N ASN A 103 11.72 -10.60 -0.29
CA ASN A 103 12.36 -11.51 -1.24
C ASN A 103 11.80 -11.41 -2.67
N ASN A 104 11.56 -10.20 -3.14
CA ASN A 104 11.01 -9.93 -4.47
C ASN A 104 9.66 -10.64 -4.70
N ALA A 105 8.82 -10.66 -3.68
CA ALA A 105 7.50 -11.24 -3.78
C ALA A 105 6.54 -10.30 -4.52
N ASN A 106 5.85 -10.80 -5.53
CA ASN A 106 4.84 -10.01 -6.25
C ASN A 106 3.73 -9.55 -5.30
N MET A 107 3.27 -8.32 -5.50
CA MET A 107 2.33 -7.63 -4.60
C MET A 107 1.24 -6.94 -5.40
N TRP A 108 -0.01 -7.22 -5.07
CA TRP A 108 -1.16 -6.52 -5.59
C TRP A 108 -1.15 -5.05 -5.16
N HIS A 109 -1.47 -4.15 -6.06
CA HIS A 109 -1.91 -2.78 -5.78
C HIS A 109 -3.33 -2.57 -6.30
N GLY A 110 -3.91 -1.39 -6.12
CA GLY A 110 -5.32 -1.14 -6.39
C GLY A 110 -5.71 -0.96 -7.86
N ALA A 111 -4.74 -0.90 -8.80
CA ALA A 111 -5.09 -0.72 -10.20
C ALA A 111 -5.72 -1.99 -10.79
N ASN A 112 -6.84 -1.79 -11.51
CA ASN A 112 -7.56 -2.88 -12.17
C ASN A 112 -8.39 -2.35 -13.36
N ASP A 113 -8.75 -3.22 -14.30
CA ASP A 113 -9.67 -2.94 -15.41
C ASP A 113 -10.81 -3.97 -15.52
N ILE A 114 -11.16 -4.60 -14.38
CA ILE A 114 -12.23 -5.61 -14.23
C ILE A 114 -13.58 -5.14 -14.82
N ALA A 115 -13.89 -3.85 -14.68
CA ALA A 115 -15.17 -3.32 -15.12
C ALA A 115 -15.23 -3.12 -16.64
N SER A 116 -14.10 -2.85 -17.28
CA SER A 116 -14.02 -2.59 -18.72
C SER A 116 -12.57 -2.76 -19.17
N GLU A 117 -12.34 -3.81 -19.93
CA GLU A 117 -11.07 -4.17 -20.55
C GLU A 117 -10.32 -2.98 -21.14
N GLY A 118 -9.06 -2.79 -20.71
CA GLY A 118 -8.18 -1.68 -21.10
C GLY A 118 -8.50 -0.34 -20.45
N THR A 119 -9.52 -0.26 -19.58
CA THR A 119 -9.88 0.94 -18.83
C THR A 119 -9.49 0.79 -17.38
N TRP A 120 -8.25 1.09 -17.06
CA TRP A 120 -7.67 0.92 -15.75
C TRP A 120 -8.13 1.99 -14.76
N VAL A 121 -8.51 1.56 -13.57
CA VAL A 121 -8.94 2.41 -12.45
C VAL A 121 -8.29 1.95 -11.14
N TRP A 122 -8.23 2.84 -10.15
CA TRP A 122 -7.85 2.46 -8.80
C TRP A 122 -9.03 1.91 -8.00
N ASP A 123 -8.77 1.00 -7.08
CA ASP A 123 -9.79 0.31 -6.28
C ASP A 123 -10.53 1.20 -5.28
N ASN A 124 -9.89 2.24 -4.76
CA ASN A 124 -10.48 3.14 -3.78
C ASN A 124 -11.64 3.99 -4.33
N GLY A 125 -11.96 3.83 -5.62
CA GLY A 125 -13.06 4.54 -6.28
C GLY A 125 -12.81 6.05 -6.41
N THR A 126 -11.62 6.55 -6.11
CA THR A 126 -11.30 7.95 -6.30
C THR A 126 -11.22 8.25 -7.79
N THR A 127 -12.33 8.79 -8.29
CA THR A 127 -12.42 9.42 -9.60
C THR A 127 -12.21 10.92 -9.52
N SER A 128 -11.86 11.42 -8.33
CA SER A 128 -11.79 12.87 -8.14
C SER A 128 -10.81 13.27 -7.05
N GLY A 129 -9.93 14.13 -7.39
CA GLY A 129 -9.41 15.11 -6.48
C GLY A 129 -8.01 15.54 -6.77
N ASP A 130 -7.00 14.80 -6.73
CA ASP A 130 -5.67 15.37 -6.82
C ASP A 130 -4.80 14.84 -7.94
N ASP A 131 -5.21 13.77 -8.61
CA ASP A 131 -4.49 13.33 -9.81
C ASP A 131 -5.46 12.70 -10.80
N ASN A 132 -5.36 13.10 -12.04
CA ASN A 132 -6.11 12.55 -13.16
C ASN A 132 -5.76 11.05 -13.29
N LEU A 133 -6.53 10.20 -12.61
CA LEU A 133 -6.18 8.80 -12.32
C LEU A 133 -5.93 7.96 -13.58
N THR A 134 -6.65 8.25 -14.66
CA THR A 134 -6.42 7.61 -15.95
C THR A 134 -5.06 7.96 -16.53
N ASP A 135 -4.61 9.21 -16.36
CA ASP A 135 -3.29 9.64 -16.82
C ASP A 135 -2.16 9.01 -16.01
N ASN A 136 -2.42 8.64 -14.73
CA ASN A 136 -1.41 8.05 -13.88
C ASN A 136 -1.19 6.55 -14.11
N ILE A 137 -2.21 5.79 -14.51
CA ILE A 137 -2.05 4.34 -14.76
C ILE A 137 -1.58 4.09 -16.19
N CYS A 138 -2.24 4.69 -17.16
CA CYS A 138 -2.07 4.42 -18.59
C CYS A 138 -1.42 5.55 -19.39
N GLY A 139 -1.08 6.67 -18.77
CA GLY A 139 -0.68 7.88 -19.47
C GLY A 139 -1.88 8.43 -20.29
N THR A 140 -1.60 9.01 -21.45
CA THR A 140 -2.64 9.58 -22.33
C THR A 140 -3.33 8.55 -23.25
N ALA A 141 -3.07 7.26 -23.05
CA ALA A 141 -3.64 6.21 -23.89
C ALA A 141 -5.10 5.92 -23.53
N THR A 142 -5.97 5.90 -24.53
CA THR A 142 -7.38 5.51 -24.38
C THR A 142 -7.58 4.00 -24.21
N ASN A 143 -6.54 3.23 -24.38
CA ASN A 143 -6.47 1.79 -24.13
C ASN A 143 -5.06 1.47 -23.60
N CYS A 144 -5.02 0.89 -22.41
CA CYS A 144 -3.78 0.68 -21.66
C CYS A 144 -2.92 -0.47 -22.16
N ARG A 145 -3.31 -1.15 -23.21
CA ARG A 145 -2.58 -2.32 -23.72
C ARG A 145 -1.19 -1.94 -24.24
N ASN A 146 -0.15 -2.64 -23.77
CA ASN A 146 1.26 -2.34 -24.05
C ASN A 146 1.61 -0.87 -23.72
N SER A 147 1.18 -0.42 -22.57
CA SER A 147 1.28 0.98 -22.18
C SER A 147 2.74 1.46 -22.13
N ASN A 148 2.99 2.61 -22.73
CA ASN A 148 4.22 3.37 -22.55
C ASN A 148 4.10 4.42 -21.43
N ALA A 149 3.14 4.24 -20.51
CA ALA A 149 2.96 5.15 -19.39
C ALA A 149 4.26 5.29 -18.59
N THR A 150 4.65 6.54 -18.34
CA THR A 150 5.87 6.87 -17.64
C THR A 150 5.57 7.77 -16.45
N TRP A 151 6.46 7.75 -15.49
CA TRP A 151 6.55 8.75 -14.46
C TRP A 151 7.08 10.07 -15.04
N ALA A 152 7.01 11.14 -14.27
CA ALA A 152 7.49 12.45 -14.70
C ALA A 152 9.00 12.49 -15.07
N ASP A 153 9.78 11.56 -14.53
CA ASP A 153 11.21 11.40 -14.86
C ASP A 153 11.47 10.58 -16.14
N GLY A 154 10.41 10.13 -16.82
CA GLY A 154 10.48 9.32 -18.04
C GLY A 154 10.68 7.82 -17.81
N SER A 155 10.85 7.38 -16.55
CA SER A 155 10.90 5.94 -16.24
C SER A 155 9.53 5.29 -16.40
N ARG A 156 9.49 3.99 -16.76
CA ARG A 156 8.24 3.27 -17.02
C ARG A 156 7.48 2.98 -15.73
N LYS A 157 6.13 2.99 -15.83
CA LYS A 157 5.23 2.45 -14.81
C LYS A 157 5.07 0.95 -14.99
N TRP A 158 4.71 0.54 -16.18
CA TRP A 158 4.52 -0.86 -16.57
C TRP A 158 5.82 -1.49 -17.06
N ASN A 159 5.97 -2.78 -16.82
CA ASN A 159 7.06 -3.57 -17.40
C ASN A 159 6.96 -3.58 -18.93
N THR A 160 7.99 -4.08 -19.61
CA THR A 160 8.02 -4.12 -21.08
C THR A 160 6.86 -4.97 -21.61
N ASN A 161 6.08 -4.39 -22.52
CA ASN A 161 4.89 -4.95 -23.14
C ASN A 161 3.69 -5.13 -22.20
N GLU A 162 3.71 -4.55 -21.00
CA GLU A 162 2.59 -4.59 -20.07
C GLU A 162 1.80 -3.25 -20.07
N PRO A 163 0.53 -3.28 -19.65
CA PRO A 163 -0.34 -4.45 -19.47
C PRO A 163 -0.60 -5.14 -20.81
N ASN A 164 -0.49 -6.48 -20.87
CA ASN A 164 -0.53 -7.19 -22.14
C ASN A 164 -1.85 -7.93 -22.40
N GLN A 165 -2.68 -8.08 -21.38
CA GLN A 165 -3.97 -8.73 -21.50
C GLN A 165 -3.86 -10.19 -22.00
N SER A 166 -2.84 -10.92 -21.51
CA SER A 166 -2.62 -12.30 -21.89
C SER A 166 -3.61 -13.25 -21.21
N GLY A 167 -4.80 -13.31 -21.72
CA GLY A 167 -5.92 -14.03 -21.13
C GLY A 167 -6.86 -13.07 -20.41
N ASP A 168 -7.18 -13.35 -19.17
CA ASP A 168 -8.06 -12.57 -18.28
C ASP A 168 -7.18 -11.97 -17.16
N GLU A 169 -6.36 -10.95 -17.50
CA GLU A 169 -5.37 -10.34 -16.61
C GLU A 169 -5.76 -8.90 -16.25
N ASP A 170 -6.74 -8.75 -15.35
CA ASP A 170 -7.38 -7.48 -15.03
C ASP A 170 -6.81 -6.79 -13.77
N CYS A 171 -5.80 -7.36 -13.09
CA CYS A 171 -5.33 -6.89 -11.80
C CYS A 171 -3.85 -6.53 -11.78
N GLY A 172 -3.56 -5.30 -11.32
CA GLY A 172 -2.21 -4.78 -11.31
C GLY A 172 -1.36 -5.23 -10.12
N ASN A 173 -0.08 -5.49 -10.37
CA ASN A 173 0.89 -5.87 -9.34
C ASN A 173 2.28 -5.31 -9.60
N ILE A 174 3.05 -5.06 -8.53
CA ILE A 174 4.49 -4.82 -8.62
C ILE A 174 5.19 -6.16 -8.87
N VAL A 175 6.06 -6.22 -9.88
CA VAL A 175 6.65 -7.47 -10.38
C VAL A 175 8.18 -7.47 -10.42
N ARG A 176 8.83 -6.29 -10.26
CA ARG A 176 10.28 -6.15 -10.38
C ARG A 176 10.87 -5.23 -9.31
N ASP A 177 12.17 -5.37 -9.08
CA ASP A 177 12.99 -4.55 -8.20
C ASP A 177 13.16 -3.10 -8.67
N ASP A 178 12.87 -2.80 -9.93
CA ASP A 178 12.77 -1.43 -10.46
C ASP A 178 11.40 -0.79 -10.21
N GLY A 179 10.46 -1.54 -9.60
CA GLY A 179 9.12 -1.10 -9.28
C GLY A 179 8.16 -1.07 -10.47
N THR A 180 8.50 -1.71 -11.60
CA THR A 180 7.57 -1.80 -12.72
C THR A 180 6.42 -2.76 -12.45
N TRP A 181 5.26 -2.45 -13.05
CA TRP A 181 4.00 -3.14 -12.85
C TRP A 181 3.72 -4.16 -13.97
N ASN A 182 2.87 -5.11 -13.65
CA ASN A 182 2.32 -6.09 -14.59
C ASN A 182 0.82 -6.26 -14.32
N ASP A 183 0.04 -6.62 -15.34
CA ASP A 183 -1.30 -7.17 -15.19
C ASP A 183 -1.25 -8.67 -14.95
N LYS A 184 -2.18 -9.19 -14.15
CA LYS A 184 -2.25 -10.60 -13.84
C LYS A 184 -3.69 -11.03 -13.56
N ALA A 185 -3.99 -12.31 -13.84
CA ALA A 185 -5.29 -12.87 -13.49
C ALA A 185 -5.58 -12.65 -12.01
N CYS A 186 -6.70 -12.01 -11.71
CA CYS A 186 -7.08 -11.60 -10.36
C CYS A 186 -7.19 -12.77 -9.35
N THR A 187 -7.29 -14.00 -9.85
CA THR A 187 -7.31 -15.25 -9.05
C THR A 187 -5.93 -15.71 -8.61
N THR A 188 -4.85 -15.10 -9.12
CA THR A 188 -3.48 -15.40 -8.68
C THR A 188 -3.29 -15.00 -7.21
N ASN A 189 -2.45 -15.73 -6.49
CA ASN A 189 -2.21 -15.43 -5.08
C ASN A 189 -0.92 -14.64 -4.88
N TYR A 190 -1.07 -13.35 -4.55
CA TYR A 190 0.00 -12.44 -4.16
C TYR A 190 -0.32 -11.75 -2.82
N TYR A 191 0.65 -11.11 -2.20
CA TYR A 191 0.38 -10.23 -1.07
C TYR A 191 -0.42 -9.01 -1.54
N GLY A 192 -1.44 -8.61 -0.80
CA GLY A 192 -2.11 -7.34 -1.01
C GLY A 192 -1.34 -6.22 -0.30
N MET A 193 -1.01 -5.16 -1.01
CA MET A 193 -0.46 -3.93 -0.45
C MET A 193 -1.63 -3.03 -0.05
N ILE A 194 -1.75 -2.75 1.24
CA ILE A 194 -2.84 -1.98 1.83
C ILE A 194 -2.35 -0.59 2.17
N GLU A 195 -3.17 0.40 1.88
CA GLU A 195 -2.96 1.80 2.23
C GLU A 195 -4.04 2.27 3.20
N PHE A 196 -3.64 3.07 4.16
CA PHE A 196 -4.48 3.73 5.16
C PHE A 196 -4.18 5.23 5.16
N ASP A 197 -5.23 6.07 5.19
CA ASP A 197 -5.18 7.53 5.33
C ASP A 197 -5.00 8.00 6.78
#